data_48a48148346a87600dfd43dd48fb9b44
#
_entry.id   48a48148346a87600dfd43dd48fb9b44
#
_cell.length_a   1.000
_cell.length_b   1.000
_cell.length_c   1.000
_cell.angle_alpha   90.00
_cell.angle_beta   90.00
_cell.angle_gamma   90.00
#
_symmetry.space_group_name_H-M   'P 1'
#
loop_
_entity.id
_entity.type
_entity.pdbx_description
1 polymer ?
#
loop_
_entity_poly.entity_id
_entity_poly.type
_entity_poly.pdbx_seq_one_letter_code
_entity_poly.pdbx_strand_id
1 'polypeptide(L)'
;MRSISDHQHQISPSPPALVELSDQEDVFAVEHLSRLCDGLAQQRPNNLRDLLNTLALIAPLLNAIPNVVFFIKDAQARYLLANLTLARRCGFKTVAPLLGKTSADVFPAQLGSGYTEQDLRVLRHGVLIQDQLEMHLYNGRETGWCLTQKLALYDAQGKIIGMAGISHDLQEAKANHPAYQRLAAIDVYIRRHYARPIALEELTALTGLSVAQIERYCKRIFHLTPRQMIHKVRLEKATELLAGELPITDIALQCGYTDHSAFSRQFKAMTGSTPRDFRLTLSA
;
A
#
# COMPACT_ATOMS: atom_id res chain seq x y z
N MET A 1 20.42 21.08 71.02
CA MET A 1 20.07 21.71 69.76
C MET A 1 19.94 20.61 68.73
N ARG A 2 18.75 20.46 68.17
CA ARG A 2 18.33 19.34 67.30
C ARG A 2 18.77 19.63 65.87
N SER A 3 19.42 18.66 65.21
CA SER A 3 19.67 18.71 63.78
C SER A 3 18.63 17.81 63.09
N ILE A 4 17.87 18.38 62.19
CA ILE A 4 16.86 17.75 61.39
C ILE A 4 17.51 17.34 60.08
N SER A 5 17.54 16.04 59.77
CA SER A 5 17.97 15.49 58.48
C SER A 5 16.78 15.44 57.55
N ASP A 6 16.75 16.28 56.53
CA ASP A 6 15.80 16.22 55.43
C ASP A 6 16.21 15.10 54.46
N HIS A 7 15.46 14.00 54.45
CA HIS A 7 15.48 13.02 53.37
C HIS A 7 14.51 13.49 52.29
N GLN A 8 15.04 14.11 51.25
CA GLN A 8 14.30 14.33 50.02
C GLN A 8 14.16 12.96 49.25
N HIS A 9 12.96 12.40 49.27
CA HIS A 9 12.54 11.34 48.36
C HIS A 9 12.44 11.98 46.97
N GLN A 10 13.37 11.66 46.07
CA GLN A 10 13.20 11.86 44.65
C GLN A 10 12.12 10.89 44.14
N ILE A 11 10.93 11.43 43.90
CA ILE A 11 9.87 10.75 43.20
C ILE A 11 10.24 10.77 41.71
N SER A 12 10.69 9.66 41.16
CA SER A 12 10.83 9.50 39.71
C SER A 12 9.46 9.67 39.05
N PRO A 13 9.34 10.48 38.01
CA PRO A 13 8.07 10.64 37.33
C PRO A 13 7.70 9.32 36.67
N SER A 14 6.52 8.80 37.04
CA SER A 14 5.89 7.67 36.35
C SER A 14 5.77 7.99 34.85
N PRO A 15 6.01 7.02 33.95
CA PRO A 15 5.84 7.24 32.53
C PRO A 15 4.40 7.69 32.27
N PRO A 16 4.18 8.64 31.33
CA PRO A 16 2.83 9.12 31.04
C PRO A 16 1.95 7.94 30.62
N ALA A 17 0.78 7.86 31.24
CA ALA A 17 -0.24 6.89 30.90
C ALA A 17 -0.49 6.95 29.39
N LEU A 18 -0.50 5.76 28.73
CA LEU A 18 -0.96 5.64 27.37
C LEU A 18 -2.37 6.22 27.30
N VAL A 19 -2.53 7.27 26.50
CA VAL A 19 -3.86 7.68 26.07
C VAL A 19 -4.43 6.46 25.33
N GLU A 20 -5.39 5.79 25.96
CA GLU A 20 -6.17 4.74 25.30
C GLU A 20 -6.92 5.40 24.15
N LEU A 21 -6.37 5.23 22.97
CA LEU A 21 -7.01 5.63 21.72
C LEU A 21 -8.21 4.70 21.58
N SER A 22 -9.41 5.25 21.59
CA SER A 22 -10.66 4.50 21.59
C SER A 22 -10.67 3.46 20.47
N ASP A 23 -11.00 2.20 20.84
CA ASP A 23 -11.03 1.03 19.94
C ASP A 23 -12.07 1.15 18.79
N GLN A 24 -12.87 2.22 18.77
CA GLN A 24 -13.98 2.37 17.84
C GLN A 24 -13.62 2.88 16.46
N GLU A 25 -12.48 3.56 16.26
CA GLU A 25 -12.14 4.16 14.95
C GLU A 25 -11.43 3.20 13.99
N ASP A 26 -10.72 2.18 14.48
CA ASP A 26 -9.92 1.28 13.63
C ASP A 26 -10.69 0.07 13.08
N VAL A 27 -11.77 -0.35 13.73
CA VAL A 27 -12.73 -1.36 13.22
C VAL A 27 -13.43 -0.83 11.95
N PHE A 28 -13.50 0.49 11.81
CA PHE A 28 -14.17 1.16 10.68
C PHE A 28 -13.52 0.90 9.32
N ALA A 29 -12.21 0.73 9.20
CA ALA A 29 -11.57 0.73 7.89
C ALA A 29 -11.72 -0.60 7.12
N VAL A 30 -11.58 -1.75 7.77
CA VAL A 30 -11.56 -3.06 7.08
C VAL A 30 -12.95 -3.71 7.02
N GLU A 31 -13.67 -3.75 8.13
CA GLU A 31 -15.07 -4.19 8.14
C GLU A 31 -15.98 -3.25 7.36
N HIS A 32 -15.67 -1.96 7.35
CA HIS A 32 -16.47 -0.96 6.65
C HIS A 32 -16.40 -1.12 5.14
N LEU A 33 -15.23 -1.45 4.56
CA LEU A 33 -15.11 -1.69 3.12
C LEU A 33 -15.88 -2.95 2.70
N SER A 34 -15.83 -4.00 3.50
CA SER A 34 -16.61 -5.23 3.25
C SER A 34 -18.11 -4.92 3.30
N ARG A 35 -18.58 -4.22 4.35
CA ARG A 35 -19.99 -3.81 4.47
C ARG A 35 -20.45 -2.84 3.39
N LEU A 36 -19.56 -1.92 2.93
CA LEU A 36 -19.82 -1.04 1.80
C LEU A 36 -19.95 -1.84 0.50
N CYS A 37 -19.11 -2.85 0.28
CA CYS A 37 -19.22 -3.74 -0.86
C CYS A 37 -20.54 -4.52 -0.84
N ASP A 38 -20.98 -4.98 0.33
CA ASP A 38 -22.28 -5.67 0.51
C ASP A 38 -23.47 -4.71 0.29
N GLY A 39 -23.37 -3.47 0.78
CA GLY A 39 -24.37 -2.42 0.55
C GLY A 39 -24.46 -1.98 -0.90
N LEU A 40 -23.32 -1.87 -1.60
CA LEU A 40 -23.27 -1.57 -3.03
C LEU A 40 -23.87 -2.70 -3.89
N ALA A 41 -23.87 -3.95 -3.40
CA ALA A 41 -24.53 -5.04 -4.09
C ALA A 41 -26.05 -4.85 -4.22
N GLN A 42 -26.66 -4.04 -3.34
CA GLN A 42 -28.10 -3.75 -3.37
C GLN A 42 -28.47 -2.55 -4.26
N GLN A 43 -27.51 -1.67 -4.59
CA GLN A 43 -27.73 -0.47 -5.43
C GLN A 43 -26.91 -0.56 -6.72
N ARG A 44 -27.07 -1.67 -7.44
CA ARG A 44 -26.34 -1.88 -8.71
C ARG A 44 -26.86 -0.93 -9.80
N PRO A 45 -25.97 -0.22 -10.50
CA PRO A 45 -26.35 0.61 -11.62
C PRO A 45 -26.90 -0.27 -12.77
N ASN A 46 -27.81 0.28 -13.57
CA ASN A 46 -28.29 -0.42 -14.76
C ASN A 46 -27.20 -0.62 -15.80
N ASN A 47 -26.28 0.34 -15.87
CA ASN A 47 -25.14 0.30 -16.76
C ASN A 47 -24.00 1.21 -16.26
N LEU A 48 -22.83 1.07 -16.85
CA LEU A 48 -21.63 1.82 -16.47
C LEU A 48 -21.77 3.33 -16.75
N ARG A 49 -22.54 3.73 -17.78
CA ARG A 49 -22.75 5.14 -18.12
C ARG A 49 -23.51 5.88 -17.00
N ASP A 50 -24.54 5.28 -16.45
CA ASP A 50 -25.33 5.87 -15.36
C ASP A 50 -24.47 6.06 -14.11
N LEU A 51 -23.65 5.06 -13.79
CA LEU A 51 -22.67 5.17 -12.71
C LEU A 51 -21.68 6.32 -12.94
N LEU A 52 -21.11 6.41 -14.14
CA LEU A 52 -20.14 7.47 -14.47
C LEU A 52 -20.77 8.86 -14.41
N ASN A 53 -22.01 9.02 -14.87
CA ASN A 53 -22.73 10.30 -14.78
C ASN A 53 -22.93 10.73 -13.33
N THR A 54 -23.29 9.79 -12.45
CA THR A 54 -23.43 10.05 -11.01
C THR A 54 -22.09 10.46 -10.38
N LEU A 55 -21.02 9.72 -10.69
CA LEU A 55 -19.69 9.97 -10.14
C LEU A 55 -19.04 11.24 -10.71
N ALA A 56 -19.39 11.65 -11.91
CA ALA A 56 -18.88 12.90 -12.51
C ALA A 56 -19.22 14.14 -11.64
N LEU A 57 -20.32 14.10 -10.90
CA LEU A 57 -20.71 15.19 -9.99
C LEU A 57 -19.73 15.36 -8.83
N ILE A 58 -19.16 14.27 -8.32
CA ILE A 58 -18.22 14.27 -7.19
C ILE A 58 -16.75 14.13 -7.62
N ALA A 59 -16.50 13.86 -8.90
CA ALA A 59 -15.14 13.67 -9.42
C ALA A 59 -14.19 14.85 -9.10
N PRO A 60 -14.61 16.13 -9.08
CA PRO A 60 -13.74 17.23 -8.66
C PRO A 60 -13.23 17.10 -7.23
N LEU A 61 -14.02 16.50 -6.31
CA LEU A 61 -13.62 16.29 -4.92
C LEU A 61 -12.48 15.24 -4.80
N LEU A 62 -12.45 14.26 -5.70
CA LEU A 62 -11.39 13.26 -5.75
C LEU A 62 -10.01 13.87 -6.10
N ASN A 63 -10.00 15.04 -6.76
CA ASN A 63 -8.77 15.79 -7.03
C ASN A 63 -8.26 16.57 -5.80
N ALA A 64 -9.14 16.84 -4.84
CA ALA A 64 -8.79 17.55 -3.61
C ALA A 64 -8.15 16.64 -2.56
N ILE A 65 -8.25 15.32 -2.72
CA ILE A 65 -7.64 14.35 -1.78
C ILE A 65 -6.18 14.14 -2.18
N PRO A 66 -5.23 14.61 -1.37
CA PRO A 66 -3.81 14.46 -1.70
C PRO A 66 -3.38 12.99 -1.60
N ASN A 67 -2.44 12.61 -2.47
CA ASN A 67 -1.79 11.29 -2.43
C ASN A 67 -2.71 10.08 -2.61
N VAL A 68 -3.91 10.31 -3.10
CA VAL A 68 -4.87 9.28 -3.45
C VAL A 68 -5.05 9.24 -4.97
N VAL A 69 -4.84 8.07 -5.54
CA VAL A 69 -5.24 7.73 -6.90
C VAL A 69 -6.65 7.17 -6.86
N PHE A 70 -7.51 7.60 -7.76
CA PHE A 70 -8.82 7.03 -7.99
C PHE A 70 -9.07 6.83 -9.48
N PHE A 71 -9.65 5.69 -9.85
CA PHE A 71 -10.02 5.41 -11.23
C PHE A 71 -11.19 4.44 -11.35
N ILE A 72 -11.87 4.53 -12.51
CA ILE A 72 -12.82 3.53 -12.99
C ILE A 72 -12.37 3.08 -14.36
N LYS A 73 -12.48 1.78 -14.62
CA LYS A 73 -12.17 1.14 -15.90
C LYS A 73 -13.36 0.34 -16.43
N ASP A 74 -13.43 0.21 -17.75
CA ASP A 74 -14.37 -0.67 -18.42
C ASP A 74 -13.98 -2.16 -18.32
N ALA A 75 -14.79 -3.05 -18.93
CA ALA A 75 -14.54 -4.48 -18.97
C ALA A 75 -13.27 -4.87 -19.78
N GLN A 76 -12.67 -3.95 -20.53
CA GLN A 76 -11.42 -4.10 -21.25
C GLN A 76 -10.21 -3.46 -20.49
N ALA A 77 -10.39 -3.13 -19.22
CA ALA A 77 -9.39 -2.46 -18.38
C ALA A 77 -8.97 -1.06 -18.87
N ARG A 78 -9.80 -0.36 -19.65
CA ARG A 78 -9.54 1.00 -20.14
C ARG A 78 -10.08 2.02 -19.15
N TYR A 79 -9.30 3.06 -18.87
CA TYR A 79 -9.72 4.15 -17.98
C TYR A 79 -10.93 4.90 -18.57
N LEU A 80 -11.99 4.98 -17.78
CA LEU A 80 -13.19 5.78 -18.07
C LEU A 80 -13.29 7.02 -17.18
N LEU A 81 -12.76 6.92 -15.95
CA LEU A 81 -12.63 8.02 -15.02
C LEU A 81 -11.32 7.88 -14.27
N ALA A 82 -10.67 8.99 -14.02
CA ALA A 82 -9.44 9.05 -13.22
C ALA A 82 -9.33 10.42 -12.55
N ASN A 83 -8.60 10.52 -11.46
CA ASN A 83 -8.28 11.80 -10.84
C ASN A 83 -6.91 12.34 -11.31
N LEU A 84 -6.65 13.61 -10.99
CA LEU A 84 -5.40 14.29 -11.36
C LEU A 84 -4.16 13.64 -10.76
N THR A 85 -4.25 13.02 -9.58
CA THR A 85 -3.14 12.32 -8.96
C THR A 85 -2.65 11.18 -9.86
N LEU A 86 -3.56 10.38 -10.43
CA LEU A 86 -3.18 9.34 -11.38
C LEU A 86 -2.57 9.93 -12.65
N ALA A 87 -3.18 10.99 -13.22
CA ALA A 87 -2.65 11.64 -14.41
C ALA A 87 -1.19 12.10 -14.21
N ARG A 88 -0.91 12.75 -13.07
CA ARG A 88 0.44 13.21 -12.73
C ARG A 88 1.43 12.06 -12.57
N ARG A 89 1.02 10.94 -11.99
CA ARG A 89 1.86 9.73 -11.88
C ARG A 89 2.24 9.16 -13.25
N CYS A 90 1.32 9.26 -14.22
CA CYS A 90 1.58 8.86 -15.61
C CYS A 90 2.31 9.95 -16.43
N GLY A 91 2.72 11.06 -15.82
CA GLY A 91 3.41 12.16 -16.48
C GLY A 91 2.52 13.11 -17.27
N PHE A 92 1.21 13.06 -17.06
CA PHE A 92 0.26 13.92 -17.75
C PHE A 92 -0.17 15.11 -16.88
N LYS A 93 -0.41 16.25 -17.53
CA LYS A 93 -0.94 17.46 -16.85
C LYS A 93 -2.45 17.40 -16.61
N THR A 94 -3.17 16.61 -17.38
CA THR A 94 -4.63 16.46 -17.36
C THR A 94 -5.02 14.99 -17.43
N VAL A 95 -6.27 14.67 -17.13
CA VAL A 95 -6.81 13.29 -17.16
C VAL A 95 -7.10 12.83 -18.60
N ALA A 96 -7.39 13.74 -19.54
CA ALA A 96 -7.82 13.40 -20.89
C ALA A 96 -6.92 12.37 -21.62
N PRO A 97 -5.57 12.43 -21.54
CA PRO A 97 -4.71 11.44 -22.19
C PRO A 97 -4.80 10.02 -21.63
N LEU A 98 -5.39 9.84 -20.44
CA LEU A 98 -5.58 8.52 -19.82
C LEU A 98 -6.82 7.82 -20.34
N LEU A 99 -7.88 8.59 -20.68
CA LEU A 99 -9.17 8.02 -21.01
C LEU A 99 -9.09 7.12 -22.24
N GLY A 100 -9.72 5.95 -22.17
CA GLY A 100 -9.72 4.94 -23.21
C GLY A 100 -8.45 4.09 -23.29
N LYS A 101 -7.42 4.38 -22.49
CA LYS A 101 -6.17 3.62 -22.43
C LYS A 101 -6.16 2.62 -21.27
N THR A 102 -5.35 1.57 -21.38
CA THR A 102 -5.07 0.61 -20.31
C THR A 102 -3.88 1.06 -19.48
N SER A 103 -3.58 0.37 -18.38
CA SER A 103 -2.35 0.61 -17.64
C SER A 103 -1.10 0.31 -18.47
N ALA A 104 -1.16 -0.68 -19.36
CA ALA A 104 -0.05 -1.04 -20.26
C ALA A 104 0.30 0.10 -21.23
N ASP A 105 -0.68 0.95 -21.59
CA ASP A 105 -0.48 2.05 -22.54
C ASP A 105 0.13 3.31 -21.90
N VAL A 106 0.04 3.43 -20.57
CA VAL A 106 0.38 4.69 -19.86
C VAL A 106 1.49 4.58 -18.84
N PHE A 107 1.82 3.37 -18.39
CA PHE A 107 2.97 3.10 -17.53
C PHE A 107 4.12 2.46 -18.33
N PRO A 108 5.36 2.45 -17.81
CA PRO A 108 6.47 1.73 -18.44
C PRO A 108 6.09 0.28 -18.75
N ALA A 109 6.48 -0.22 -19.91
CA ALA A 109 5.94 -1.43 -20.54
C ALA A 109 5.78 -2.64 -19.60
N GLN A 110 6.81 -2.95 -18.80
CA GLN A 110 6.78 -4.12 -17.90
C GLN A 110 5.83 -3.92 -16.71
N LEU A 111 5.84 -2.73 -16.11
CA LEU A 111 4.97 -2.38 -14.97
C LEU A 111 3.52 -2.25 -15.41
N GLY A 112 3.30 -1.56 -16.54
CA GLY A 112 1.96 -1.37 -17.12
C GLY A 112 1.29 -2.68 -17.48
N SER A 113 2.03 -3.64 -18.02
CA SER A 113 1.53 -5.00 -18.31
C SER A 113 1.09 -5.72 -17.05
N GLY A 114 1.88 -5.65 -15.97
CA GLY A 114 1.55 -6.27 -14.68
C GLY A 114 0.27 -5.68 -14.06
N TYR A 115 0.12 -4.35 -14.09
CA TYR A 115 -1.10 -3.70 -13.61
C TYR A 115 -2.32 -4.06 -14.46
N THR A 116 -2.16 -4.16 -15.78
CA THR A 116 -3.24 -4.58 -16.67
C THR A 116 -3.63 -6.04 -16.43
N GLU A 117 -2.66 -6.94 -16.22
CA GLU A 117 -2.94 -8.34 -15.87
C GLU A 117 -3.71 -8.43 -14.54
N GLN A 118 -3.34 -7.63 -13.55
CA GLN A 118 -4.04 -7.56 -12.27
C GLN A 118 -5.49 -7.04 -12.45
N ASP A 119 -5.68 -5.98 -13.24
CA ASP A 119 -7.01 -5.42 -13.55
C ASP A 119 -7.89 -6.46 -14.25
N LEU A 120 -7.33 -7.20 -15.22
CA LEU A 120 -8.06 -8.27 -15.92
C LEU A 120 -8.45 -9.44 -15.01
N ARG A 121 -7.68 -9.74 -13.96
CA ARG A 121 -8.10 -10.74 -12.94
C ARG A 121 -9.32 -10.27 -12.17
N VAL A 122 -9.37 -8.98 -11.77
CA VAL A 122 -10.55 -8.39 -11.12
C VAL A 122 -11.76 -8.46 -12.05
N LEU A 123 -11.58 -8.09 -13.32
CA LEU A 123 -12.65 -8.03 -14.32
C LEU A 123 -13.18 -9.42 -14.74
N ARG A 124 -12.34 -10.45 -14.76
CA ARG A 124 -12.74 -11.80 -15.17
C ARG A 124 -13.32 -12.63 -14.03
N HIS A 125 -12.81 -12.45 -12.84
CA HIS A 125 -13.11 -13.33 -11.71
C HIS A 125 -13.80 -12.64 -10.54
N GLY A 126 -14.02 -11.31 -10.60
CA GLY A 126 -14.62 -10.56 -9.50
C GLY A 126 -13.75 -10.52 -8.24
N VAL A 127 -12.45 -10.80 -8.36
CA VAL A 127 -11.54 -10.84 -7.20
C VAL A 127 -11.43 -9.46 -6.59
N LEU A 128 -11.72 -9.35 -5.30
CA LEU A 128 -11.43 -8.16 -4.52
C LEU A 128 -9.93 -8.10 -4.22
N ILE A 129 -9.29 -6.99 -4.56
CA ILE A 129 -7.94 -6.67 -4.12
C ILE A 129 -8.05 -5.69 -2.95
N GLN A 130 -7.51 -6.06 -1.81
CA GLN A 130 -7.58 -5.26 -0.61
C GLN A 130 -6.20 -5.10 0.02
N ASP A 131 -5.84 -3.86 0.39
CA ASP A 131 -4.58 -3.51 1.05
C ASP A 131 -3.33 -4.11 0.35
N GLN A 132 -3.37 -4.22 -0.99
CA GLN A 132 -2.25 -4.71 -1.78
C GLN A 132 -1.14 -3.67 -1.76
N LEU A 133 -0.01 -3.99 -1.12
CA LEU A 133 1.18 -3.16 -1.17
C LEU A 133 1.79 -3.25 -2.57
N GLU A 134 1.90 -2.12 -3.24
CA GLU A 134 2.45 -2.00 -4.59
C GLU A 134 3.52 -0.93 -4.64
N MET A 135 4.58 -1.24 -5.40
CA MET A 135 5.61 -0.26 -5.73
C MET A 135 5.31 0.33 -7.10
N HIS A 136 5.39 1.65 -7.20
CA HIS A 136 5.28 2.39 -8.45
C HIS A 136 6.59 3.10 -8.78
N LEU A 137 6.89 3.20 -10.08
CA LEU A 137 7.92 4.10 -10.59
C LEU A 137 7.23 5.36 -11.13
N TYR A 138 7.64 6.50 -10.59
CA TYR A 138 7.21 7.81 -11.09
C TYR A 138 8.12 8.27 -12.25
N ASN A 139 7.66 9.29 -12.96
CA ASN A 139 8.51 10.00 -13.93
C ASN A 139 9.76 10.52 -13.20
N GLY A 140 10.95 10.18 -13.73
CA GLY A 140 12.24 10.46 -13.07
C GLY A 140 12.85 9.24 -12.37
N ARG A 141 12.21 8.07 -12.47
CA ARG A 141 12.66 6.79 -11.87
C ARG A 141 12.64 6.75 -10.33
N GLU A 142 11.95 7.69 -9.70
CA GLU A 142 11.71 7.62 -8.27
C GLU A 142 10.74 6.49 -7.95
N THR A 143 11.08 5.69 -6.94
CA THR A 143 10.19 4.64 -6.44
C THR A 143 9.23 5.21 -5.41
N GLY A 144 7.95 4.88 -5.54
CA GLY A 144 6.93 5.17 -4.54
C GLY A 144 6.20 3.90 -4.12
N TRP A 145 5.58 3.94 -2.99
CA TRP A 145 4.79 2.85 -2.45
C TRP A 145 3.36 3.29 -2.21
N CYS A 146 2.41 2.42 -2.50
CA CYS A 146 1.01 2.64 -2.22
C CYS A 146 0.32 1.36 -1.74
N LEU A 147 -0.78 1.54 -1.04
CA LEU A 147 -1.77 0.48 -0.78
C LEU A 147 -2.89 0.62 -1.79
N THR A 148 -3.14 -0.44 -2.54
CA THR A 148 -4.12 -0.49 -3.61
C THR A 148 -5.29 -1.37 -3.21
N GLN A 149 -6.49 -0.88 -3.54
CA GLN A 149 -7.74 -1.62 -3.45
C GLN A 149 -8.43 -1.55 -4.81
N LYS A 150 -8.95 -2.70 -5.26
CA LYS A 150 -9.67 -2.81 -6.54
C LYS A 150 -10.86 -3.73 -6.35
N LEU A 151 -11.99 -3.34 -6.89
CA LEU A 151 -13.22 -4.13 -6.88
C LEU A 151 -13.88 -4.15 -8.25
N ALA A 152 -14.56 -5.26 -8.57
CA ALA A 152 -15.39 -5.37 -9.75
C ALA A 152 -16.71 -4.60 -9.55
N LEU A 153 -17.17 -3.96 -10.62
CA LEU A 153 -18.47 -3.26 -10.67
C LEU A 153 -19.47 -4.16 -11.42
N TYR A 154 -20.61 -4.38 -10.81
CA TYR A 154 -21.67 -5.25 -11.34
C TYR A 154 -22.87 -4.44 -11.75
N ASP A 155 -23.56 -4.88 -12.82
CA ASP A 155 -24.88 -4.37 -13.17
C ASP A 155 -26.00 -5.01 -12.33
N ALA A 156 -27.24 -4.60 -12.57
CA ALA A 156 -28.43 -5.13 -11.88
C ALA A 156 -28.62 -6.64 -12.10
N GLN A 157 -28.06 -7.23 -13.16
CA GLN A 157 -28.11 -8.64 -13.49
C GLN A 157 -26.94 -9.44 -12.89
N GLY A 158 -26.01 -8.77 -12.20
CA GLY A 158 -24.84 -9.40 -11.58
C GLY A 158 -23.70 -9.67 -12.57
N LYS A 159 -23.70 -9.07 -13.74
CA LYS A 159 -22.60 -9.13 -14.70
C LYS A 159 -21.55 -8.06 -14.37
N ILE A 160 -20.27 -8.42 -14.49
CA ILE A 160 -19.19 -7.44 -14.34
C ILE A 160 -19.19 -6.50 -15.55
N ILE A 161 -19.38 -5.21 -15.28
CA ILE A 161 -19.41 -4.13 -16.29
C ILE A 161 -18.18 -3.25 -16.27
N GLY A 162 -17.32 -3.37 -15.26
CA GLY A 162 -16.11 -2.61 -15.09
C GLY A 162 -15.48 -2.87 -13.74
N MET A 163 -14.56 -1.99 -13.35
CA MET A 163 -13.93 -2.03 -12.03
C MET A 163 -13.64 -0.62 -11.52
N ALA A 164 -13.60 -0.47 -10.21
CA ALA A 164 -13.07 0.71 -9.53
C ALA A 164 -11.79 0.37 -8.79
N GLY A 165 -10.90 1.34 -8.69
CA GLY A 165 -9.67 1.21 -7.93
C GLY A 165 -9.31 2.50 -7.21
N ILE A 166 -8.74 2.34 -6.02
CA ILE A 166 -8.16 3.41 -5.23
C ILE A 166 -6.78 2.98 -4.77
N SER A 167 -5.81 3.88 -4.85
CA SER A 167 -4.47 3.64 -4.30
C SER A 167 -4.07 4.83 -3.45
N HIS A 168 -3.64 4.55 -2.23
CA HIS A 168 -3.18 5.55 -1.28
C HIS A 168 -1.67 5.50 -1.16
N ASP A 169 -0.99 6.61 -1.44
CA ASP A 169 0.46 6.72 -1.32
C ASP A 169 0.89 6.63 0.14
N LEU A 170 1.87 5.77 0.39
CA LEU A 170 2.50 5.67 1.68
C LEU A 170 3.49 6.82 1.83
N GLN A 171 3.10 7.84 2.59
CA GLN A 171 4.02 8.90 3.01
C GLN A 171 4.93 8.40 4.13
N GLU A 172 6.08 9.03 4.30
CA GLU A 172 6.86 8.84 5.51
C GLU A 172 6.02 9.20 6.74
N ALA A 173 5.99 8.28 7.70
CA ALA A 173 5.22 8.49 8.92
C ALA A 173 5.69 9.75 9.65
N LYS A 174 4.76 10.63 10.03
CA LYS A 174 5.09 11.87 10.74
C LYS A 174 5.69 11.54 12.11
N ALA A 175 6.94 11.93 12.32
CA ALA A 175 7.74 11.64 13.53
C ALA A 175 7.13 12.17 14.84
N ASN A 176 6.14 13.05 14.78
CA ASN A 176 5.58 13.75 15.95
C ASN A 176 4.51 12.98 16.73
N HIS A 177 4.14 11.76 16.31
CA HIS A 177 3.15 10.97 17.05
C HIS A 177 3.84 10.22 18.21
N PRO A 178 3.34 10.30 19.48
CA PRO A 178 4.00 9.66 20.63
C PRO A 178 4.19 8.14 20.47
N ALA A 179 3.27 7.44 19.82
CA ALA A 179 3.42 6.02 19.50
C ALA A 179 4.48 5.78 18.42
N TYR A 180 4.81 6.77 17.58
CA TYR A 180 5.85 6.65 16.55
C TYR A 180 7.21 6.33 17.16
N GLN A 181 7.58 6.99 18.26
CA GLN A 181 8.88 6.74 18.88
C GLN A 181 9.08 5.31 19.36
N ARG A 182 8.01 4.66 19.88
CA ARG A 182 8.05 3.24 20.27
C ARG A 182 8.12 2.32 19.06
N LEU A 183 7.43 2.69 17.98
CA LEU A 183 7.39 1.89 16.76
C LEU A 183 8.54 2.20 15.79
N ALA A 184 9.20 3.35 15.92
CA ALA A 184 10.41 3.66 15.15
C ALA A 184 11.50 2.58 15.34
N ALA A 185 11.57 1.98 16.53
CA ALA A 185 12.46 0.87 16.79
C ALA A 185 12.14 -0.36 15.91
N ILE A 186 10.88 -0.59 15.55
CA ILE A 186 10.47 -1.67 14.64
C ILE A 186 11.01 -1.42 13.23
N ASP A 187 10.85 -0.21 12.68
CA ASP A 187 11.37 0.12 11.35
C ASP A 187 12.89 -0.03 11.30
N VAL A 188 13.59 0.54 12.29
CA VAL A 188 15.05 0.40 12.41
C VAL A 188 15.46 -1.07 12.51
N TYR A 189 14.76 -1.86 13.31
CA TYR A 189 15.04 -3.28 13.47
C TYR A 189 14.85 -4.04 12.17
N ILE A 190 13.74 -3.83 11.47
CA ILE A 190 13.45 -4.46 10.18
C ILE A 190 14.51 -4.09 9.16
N ARG A 191 14.88 -2.82 9.02
CA ARG A 191 15.94 -2.34 8.10
C ARG A 191 17.29 -2.95 8.39
N ARG A 192 17.58 -3.27 9.65
CA ARG A 192 18.85 -3.91 10.04
C ARG A 192 18.85 -5.43 9.83
N HIS A 193 17.69 -6.07 9.91
CA HIS A 193 17.58 -7.54 9.95
C HIS A 193 16.79 -8.15 8.80
N TYR A 194 16.38 -7.38 7.77
CA TYR A 194 15.52 -7.82 6.67
C TYR A 194 16.04 -9.05 5.92
N ALA A 195 17.37 -9.24 5.89
CA ALA A 195 18.03 -10.34 5.17
C ALA A 195 17.81 -11.73 5.81
N ARG A 196 17.20 -11.80 6.97
CA ARG A 196 16.84 -13.05 7.65
C ARG A 196 15.35 -13.10 7.99
N PRO A 197 14.81 -14.28 8.34
CA PRO A 197 13.47 -14.34 8.92
C PRO A 197 13.40 -13.49 10.20
N ILE A 198 12.33 -12.71 10.33
CA ILE A 198 12.01 -11.91 11.52
C ILE A 198 10.72 -12.46 12.09
N ALA A 199 10.78 -12.99 13.31
CA ALA A 199 9.60 -13.43 14.05
C ALA A 199 8.91 -12.24 14.74
N LEU A 200 7.57 -12.25 14.85
CA LEU A 200 6.83 -11.17 15.51
C LEU A 200 7.19 -11.08 17.00
N GLU A 201 7.60 -12.18 17.60
CA GLU A 201 8.05 -12.27 19.00
C GLU A 201 9.31 -11.41 19.24
N GLU A 202 10.17 -11.27 18.24
CA GLU A 202 11.34 -10.39 18.31
C GLU A 202 10.90 -8.91 18.41
N LEU A 203 9.84 -8.54 17.69
CA LEU A 203 9.27 -7.21 17.73
C LEU A 203 8.52 -6.95 19.05
N THR A 204 7.88 -7.97 19.64
CA THR A 204 7.27 -7.86 20.97
C THR A 204 8.30 -7.64 22.04
N ALA A 205 9.41 -8.39 22.00
CA ALA A 205 10.54 -8.20 22.93
C ALA A 205 11.18 -6.81 22.82
N LEU A 206 11.27 -6.27 21.59
CA LEU A 206 11.85 -4.96 21.33
C LEU A 206 10.99 -3.80 21.88
N THR A 207 9.65 -3.92 21.79
CA THR A 207 8.73 -2.81 22.06
C THR A 207 7.98 -2.92 23.38
N GLY A 208 7.93 -4.12 23.98
CA GLY A 208 7.07 -4.42 25.13
C GLY A 208 5.57 -4.48 24.79
N LEU A 209 5.22 -4.50 23.49
CA LEU A 209 3.84 -4.55 23.01
C LEU A 209 3.47 -5.99 22.64
N SER A 210 2.19 -6.35 22.79
CA SER A 210 1.69 -7.62 22.24
C SER A 210 1.66 -7.61 20.72
N VAL A 211 1.62 -8.79 20.08
CA VAL A 211 1.53 -8.93 18.62
C VAL A 211 0.34 -8.12 18.07
N ALA A 212 -0.83 -8.24 18.69
CA ALA A 212 -2.03 -7.52 18.27
C ALA A 212 -1.86 -5.99 18.35
N GLN A 213 -1.19 -5.49 19.42
CA GLN A 213 -0.89 -4.07 19.55
C GLN A 213 0.11 -3.60 18.48
N ILE A 214 1.14 -4.40 18.19
CA ILE A 214 2.12 -4.09 17.15
C ILE A 214 1.42 -4.01 15.79
N GLU A 215 0.61 -5.00 15.42
CA GLU A 215 -0.13 -5.00 14.16
C GLU A 215 -1.05 -3.78 14.04
N ARG A 216 -1.85 -3.50 15.07
CA ARG A 216 -2.74 -2.35 15.11
C ARG A 216 -1.99 -1.03 14.97
N TYR A 217 -0.93 -0.83 15.75
CA TYR A 217 -0.18 0.42 15.73
C TYR A 217 0.64 0.60 14.45
N CYS A 218 1.26 -0.46 13.93
CA CYS A 218 1.95 -0.39 12.64
C CYS A 218 0.97 -0.02 11.52
N LYS A 219 -0.21 -0.64 11.50
CA LYS A 219 -1.25 -0.32 10.50
C LYS A 219 -1.74 1.12 10.65
N ARG A 220 -1.91 1.61 11.87
CA ARG A 220 -2.36 2.98 12.14
C ARG A 220 -1.32 4.06 11.78
N ILE A 221 -0.04 3.82 12.07
CA ILE A 221 1.03 4.82 11.96
C ILE A 221 1.74 4.74 10.62
N PHE A 222 2.08 3.52 10.19
CA PHE A 222 2.79 3.26 8.95
C PHE A 222 1.85 2.85 7.82
N HIS A 223 0.56 2.67 8.09
CA HIS A 223 -0.44 2.09 7.20
C HIS A 223 -0.06 0.68 6.68
N LEU A 224 0.87 0.02 7.34
CA LEU A 224 1.42 -1.29 6.98
C LEU A 224 1.39 -2.23 8.17
N THR A 225 1.12 -3.51 7.94
CA THR A 225 1.41 -4.54 8.93
C THR A 225 2.93 -4.74 9.05
N PRO A 226 3.46 -5.30 10.17
CA PRO A 226 4.87 -5.62 10.31
C PRO A 226 5.41 -6.48 9.16
N ARG A 227 4.61 -7.44 8.70
CA ARG A 227 4.96 -8.31 7.57
C ARG A 227 5.09 -7.52 6.25
N GLN A 228 4.18 -6.59 6.01
CA GLN A 228 4.26 -5.69 4.85
C GLN A 228 5.48 -4.77 4.93
N MET A 229 5.83 -4.28 6.13
CA MET A 229 7.05 -3.49 6.34
C MET A 229 8.30 -4.30 5.98
N ILE A 230 8.40 -5.57 6.42
CA ILE A 230 9.52 -6.46 6.07
C ILE A 230 9.59 -6.64 4.56
N HIS A 231 8.48 -6.95 3.90
CA HIS A 231 8.44 -7.11 2.45
C HIS A 231 8.83 -5.82 1.71
N LYS A 232 8.36 -4.67 2.18
CA LYS A 232 8.71 -3.37 1.62
C LYS A 232 10.23 -3.15 1.65
N VAL A 233 10.86 -3.31 2.82
CA VAL A 233 12.30 -3.12 2.98
C VAL A 233 13.11 -4.11 2.11
N ARG A 234 12.70 -5.38 2.05
CA ARG A 234 13.34 -6.38 1.18
C ARG A 234 13.28 -5.99 -0.30
N LEU A 235 12.15 -5.46 -0.73
CA LEU A 235 11.96 -5.04 -2.12
C LEU A 235 12.70 -3.74 -2.44
N GLU A 236 12.74 -2.78 -1.53
CA GLU A 236 13.59 -1.58 -1.66
C GLU A 236 15.04 -2.01 -1.89
N LYS A 237 15.53 -2.95 -1.07
CA LYS A 237 16.90 -3.45 -1.21
C LYS A 237 17.11 -4.24 -2.50
N ALA A 238 16.13 -5.04 -2.91
CA ALA A 238 16.19 -5.76 -4.17
C ALA A 238 16.25 -4.81 -5.37
N THR A 239 15.50 -3.70 -5.36
CA THR A 239 15.54 -2.71 -6.47
C THR A 239 16.88 -2.00 -6.56
N GLU A 240 17.51 -1.68 -5.42
CA GLU A 240 18.87 -1.15 -5.40
C GLU A 240 19.88 -2.13 -6.04
N LEU A 241 19.80 -3.42 -5.65
CA LEU A 241 20.70 -4.46 -6.15
C LEU A 241 20.43 -4.81 -7.63
N LEU A 242 19.19 -4.68 -8.11
CA LEU A 242 18.81 -4.91 -9.49
C LEU A 242 19.37 -3.84 -10.45
N ALA A 243 19.75 -2.68 -9.96
CA ALA A 243 20.46 -1.67 -10.74
C ALA A 243 21.89 -2.10 -11.11
N GLY A 244 22.46 -3.09 -10.42
CA GLY A 244 23.77 -3.68 -10.70
C GLY A 244 23.67 -5.01 -11.47
N GLU A 245 24.82 -5.69 -11.58
CA GLU A 245 24.98 -6.91 -12.39
C GLU A 245 24.83 -8.22 -11.58
N LEU A 246 24.55 -8.15 -10.26
CA LEU A 246 24.42 -9.33 -9.43
C LEU A 246 23.38 -10.31 -9.99
N PRO A 247 23.66 -11.63 -9.98
CA PRO A 247 22.66 -12.64 -10.35
C PRO A 247 21.36 -12.48 -9.52
N ILE A 248 20.22 -12.67 -10.16
CA ILE A 248 18.92 -12.50 -9.49
C ILE A 248 18.75 -13.51 -8.33
N THR A 249 19.34 -14.68 -8.45
CA THR A 249 19.40 -15.69 -7.38
C THR A 249 20.11 -15.16 -6.14
N ASP A 250 21.22 -14.46 -6.31
CA ASP A 250 22.03 -13.91 -5.23
C ASP A 250 21.32 -12.72 -4.57
N ILE A 251 20.63 -11.90 -5.39
CA ILE A 251 19.77 -10.82 -4.90
C ILE A 251 18.66 -11.40 -4.02
N ALA A 252 18.01 -12.49 -4.45
CA ALA A 252 16.96 -13.13 -3.66
C ALA A 252 17.47 -13.54 -2.27
N LEU A 253 18.62 -14.20 -2.21
CA LEU A 253 19.24 -14.63 -0.96
C LEU A 253 19.64 -13.44 -0.08
N GLN A 254 20.29 -12.41 -0.64
CA GLN A 254 20.67 -11.21 0.10
C GLN A 254 19.46 -10.42 0.64
N CYS A 255 18.31 -10.53 -0.03
CA CYS A 255 17.06 -9.93 0.42
C CYS A 255 16.25 -10.82 1.38
N GLY A 256 16.81 -11.93 1.85
CA GLY A 256 16.20 -12.80 2.87
C GLY A 256 15.09 -13.70 2.35
N TYR A 257 15.10 -14.05 1.08
CA TYR A 257 14.22 -15.06 0.49
C TYR A 257 14.91 -16.43 0.49
N THR A 258 14.15 -17.47 0.76
CA THR A 258 14.67 -18.85 0.81
C THR A 258 15.01 -19.40 -0.56
N ASP A 259 14.31 -18.91 -1.59
CA ASP A 259 14.52 -19.34 -2.98
C ASP A 259 14.13 -18.23 -3.99
N HIS A 260 14.68 -18.36 -5.19
CA HIS A 260 14.44 -17.45 -6.32
C HIS A 260 12.96 -17.41 -6.74
N SER A 261 12.23 -18.53 -6.63
CA SER A 261 10.83 -18.58 -7.07
C SER A 261 9.93 -17.81 -6.11
N ALA A 262 10.15 -17.94 -4.79
CA ALA A 262 9.44 -17.15 -3.78
C ALA A 262 9.72 -15.65 -3.96
N PHE A 263 10.99 -15.28 -4.18
CA PHE A 263 11.38 -13.90 -4.50
C PHE A 263 10.66 -13.38 -5.72
N SER A 264 10.74 -14.09 -6.85
CA SER A 264 10.17 -13.65 -8.13
C SER A 264 8.65 -13.50 -8.06
N ARG A 265 7.95 -14.43 -7.39
CA ARG A 265 6.49 -14.30 -7.16
C ARG A 265 6.14 -13.08 -6.32
N GLN A 266 6.84 -12.87 -5.20
CA GLN A 266 6.60 -11.74 -4.32
C GLN A 266 6.95 -10.42 -5.00
N PHE A 267 8.07 -10.36 -5.71
CA PHE A 267 8.51 -9.20 -6.46
C PHE A 267 7.46 -8.84 -7.53
N LYS A 268 7.03 -9.81 -8.37
CA LYS A 268 6.00 -9.59 -9.38
C LYS A 268 4.66 -9.18 -8.76
N ALA A 269 4.28 -9.75 -7.63
CA ALA A 269 3.03 -9.40 -6.94
C ALA A 269 3.01 -7.93 -6.49
N MET A 270 4.17 -7.38 -6.09
CA MET A 270 4.27 -6.02 -5.53
C MET A 270 4.66 -4.96 -6.55
N THR A 271 5.37 -5.33 -7.62
CA THR A 271 5.87 -4.38 -8.65
C THR A 271 5.13 -4.50 -9.97
N GLY A 272 4.35 -5.56 -10.17
CA GLY A 272 3.72 -5.87 -11.46
C GLY A 272 4.66 -6.50 -12.48
N SER A 273 5.97 -6.57 -12.21
CA SER A 273 7.02 -7.01 -13.13
C SER A 273 7.90 -8.08 -12.53
N THR A 274 8.50 -8.96 -13.36
CA THR A 274 9.52 -9.88 -12.85
C THR A 274 10.81 -9.14 -12.50
N PRO A 275 11.67 -9.66 -11.60
CA PRO A 275 12.96 -9.04 -11.30
C PRO A 275 13.82 -8.80 -12.54
N ARG A 276 13.77 -9.73 -13.51
CA ARG A 276 14.52 -9.63 -14.78
C ARG A 276 14.01 -8.48 -15.64
N ASP A 277 12.68 -8.38 -15.81
CA ASP A 277 12.09 -7.34 -16.64
C ASP A 277 12.26 -5.97 -15.97
N PHE A 278 12.17 -5.93 -14.64
CA PHE A 278 12.42 -4.71 -13.87
C PHE A 278 13.84 -4.19 -14.05
N ARG A 279 14.87 -5.07 -14.04
CA ARG A 279 16.26 -4.71 -14.32
C ARG A 279 16.40 -4.07 -15.70
N LEU A 280 15.75 -4.63 -16.72
CA LEU A 280 15.77 -4.05 -18.07
C LEU A 280 15.18 -2.63 -18.11
N THR A 281 14.16 -2.36 -17.30
CA THR A 281 13.57 -1.01 -17.20
C THR A 281 14.52 0.00 -16.55
N LEU A 282 15.40 -0.44 -15.66
CA LEU A 282 16.39 0.45 -15.01
C LEU A 282 17.57 0.75 -15.93
N SER A 283 17.87 -0.13 -16.88
CA SER A 283 19.01 -0.01 -17.82
C SER A 283 18.66 0.75 -19.09
N ALA A 284 17.39 1.02 -19.36
CA ALA A 284 16.88 1.76 -20.51
C ALA A 284 16.71 3.25 -20.17
#